data_6934ac524b194cdc141705eb378637e9
#
_entry.id   6934ac524b194cdc141705eb378637e9
#
_cell.length_a   1.000
_cell.length_b   1.000
_cell.length_c   1.000
_cell.angle_alpha   90.00
_cell.angle_beta   90.00
_cell.angle_gamma   90.00
#
_symmetry.space_group_name_H-M   'P 1'
#
loop_
_entity.id
_entity.type
_entity.pdbx_description
1 polymer ?
#
loop_
_entity_poly.entity_id
_entity_poly.type
_entity_poly.pdbx_seq_one_letter_code
_entity_poly.pdbx_strand_id
1 'polypeptide(L)'
;MDNSSTLIDENTPLVQNKQERQESFRDLKGHVKALLAAFYMAMIAGLNDGTLGSIIPRVKQYYDITNETISLLFLCSATGFFISAGFNGFIVHHIGQLKAIYLGGTVQLAAYFVLMMGFPFPVMASAMVCSGMGMALMDAAMNVFTANLPLATLMLNILHALYGVGAMISPLVATYLLEHDISWKGMYIFLAVCSIINLITVTVGFMGVKLDEEHDEDNTDNQQSRKALTKAAILHPMTIIGALYILIYVGDEVVVGGWGYTYLTEGRHGDPIAMGRVISAYWAGLASGRILLGYLAGKFGEKLMITVFTMMIIGCLTVMCISADVVLNSSVIISIGLLLGPMFPTTISLASKVLPRSYHTTAIGFISALGAGGAALFPFITGMISGKFGILSMPYACIIMTLGMLVLWAMIPSDKPFFGYFQKNK
;
A
#
# COMPACT_ATOMS: atom_id res chain seq x y z
N MET A 1 -32.66 48.21 -45.91
CA MET A 1 -31.81 47.09 -46.36
C MET A 1 -30.42 47.35 -45.82
N ASP A 2 -30.17 46.96 -44.61
CA ASP A 2 -28.83 47.09 -44.00
C ASP A 2 -28.44 45.76 -43.40
N ASN A 3 -27.49 45.13 -44.09
CA ASN A 3 -26.85 43.87 -43.64
C ASN A 3 -25.63 44.26 -42.81
N SER A 4 -25.77 44.28 -41.50
CA SER A 4 -24.63 44.31 -40.59
C SER A 4 -24.25 42.91 -40.19
N SER A 5 -23.32 42.30 -40.94
CA SER A 5 -22.59 41.09 -40.55
C SER A 5 -21.68 41.41 -39.38
N THR A 6 -22.03 40.92 -38.19
CA THR A 6 -21.16 40.93 -37.01
C THR A 6 -20.00 39.96 -37.25
N LEU A 7 -18.82 40.50 -37.54
CA LEU A 7 -17.56 39.80 -37.55
C LEU A 7 -17.25 39.35 -36.09
N ILE A 8 -17.21 38.07 -35.86
CA ILE A 8 -16.70 37.50 -34.63
C ILE A 8 -15.18 37.72 -34.65
N ASP A 9 -14.70 38.51 -33.71
CA ASP A 9 -13.27 38.79 -33.52
C ASP A 9 -12.58 37.50 -33.02
N GLU A 10 -11.78 36.89 -33.89
CA GLU A 10 -11.03 35.64 -33.63
C GLU A 10 -9.92 35.78 -32.55
N ASN A 11 -9.70 36.97 -32.00
CA ASN A 11 -8.65 37.25 -31.02
C ASN A 11 -9.14 37.34 -29.56
N THR A 12 -10.35 36.92 -29.26
CA THR A 12 -10.78 36.84 -27.85
C THR A 12 -10.14 35.62 -27.22
N PRO A 13 -9.23 35.75 -26.24
CA PRO A 13 -8.63 34.59 -25.57
C PRO A 13 -9.72 33.84 -24.82
N LEU A 14 -10.08 32.64 -25.30
CA LEU A 14 -11.02 31.70 -24.68
C LEU A 14 -10.49 31.07 -23.37
N VAL A 15 -9.40 31.58 -22.86
CA VAL A 15 -8.88 31.19 -21.52
C VAL A 15 -9.27 32.33 -20.57
N GLN A 16 -10.49 32.28 -20.04
CA GLN A 16 -10.73 32.94 -18.77
C GLN A 16 -9.74 32.31 -17.78
N ASN A 17 -8.77 33.12 -17.38
CA ASN A 17 -7.80 32.85 -16.34
C ASN A 17 -8.62 32.66 -15.03
N LYS A 18 -9.14 31.41 -14.79
CA LYS A 18 -9.57 30.99 -13.46
C LYS A 18 -8.31 31.09 -12.64
N GLN A 19 -8.12 32.20 -11.94
CA GLN A 19 -7.15 32.27 -10.84
C GLN A 19 -7.37 31.00 -10.02
N GLU A 20 -6.42 30.05 -10.08
CA GLU A 20 -6.40 28.89 -9.24
C GLU A 20 -6.38 29.42 -7.79
N ARG A 21 -7.54 29.37 -7.15
CA ARG A 21 -7.69 29.77 -5.76
C ARG A 21 -6.76 28.86 -4.98
N GLN A 22 -5.71 29.41 -4.38
CA GLN A 22 -4.80 28.61 -3.54
C GLN A 22 -5.62 27.93 -2.45
N GLU A 23 -5.70 26.61 -2.52
CA GLU A 23 -6.37 25.79 -1.53
C GLU A 23 -5.72 26.01 -0.16
N SER A 24 -6.52 26.17 0.89
CA SER A 24 -6.08 26.49 2.23
C SER A 24 -6.61 25.46 3.23
N PHE A 25 -5.92 25.26 4.35
CA PHE A 25 -6.41 24.46 5.47
C PHE A 25 -7.77 24.94 6.02
N ARG A 26 -8.16 26.20 5.79
CA ARG A 26 -9.48 26.71 6.16
C ARG A 26 -10.61 26.04 5.38
N ASP A 27 -10.34 25.61 4.14
CA ASP A 27 -11.31 24.96 3.27
C ASP A 27 -11.63 23.54 3.74
N LEU A 28 -10.76 22.93 4.56
CA LEU A 28 -10.98 21.63 5.21
C LEU A 28 -11.92 21.68 6.41
N LYS A 29 -12.28 22.87 6.95
CA LYS A 29 -12.97 23.02 8.24
C LYS A 29 -14.26 22.19 8.35
N GLY A 30 -15.02 22.03 7.26
CA GLY A 30 -16.24 21.21 7.22
C GLY A 30 -16.01 19.70 7.20
N HIS A 31 -14.80 19.26 6.82
CA HIS A 31 -14.47 17.85 6.57
C HIS A 31 -13.51 17.25 7.61
N VAL A 32 -13.04 18.05 8.60
CA VAL A 32 -11.99 17.64 9.56
C VAL A 32 -12.36 16.35 10.30
N LYS A 33 -13.62 16.21 10.76
CA LYS A 33 -14.05 15.01 11.50
C LYS A 33 -14.00 13.74 10.62
N ALA A 34 -14.49 13.84 9.38
CA ALA A 34 -14.46 12.73 8.43
C ALA A 34 -13.03 12.40 8.00
N LEU A 35 -12.18 13.43 7.83
CA LEU A 35 -10.76 13.26 7.52
C LEU A 35 -10.01 12.54 8.65
N LEU A 36 -10.28 12.87 9.91
CA LEU A 36 -9.71 12.17 11.07
C LEU A 36 -10.19 10.71 11.13
N ALA A 37 -11.44 10.42 10.76
CA ALA A 37 -11.94 9.05 10.65
C ALA A 37 -11.23 8.29 9.52
N ALA A 38 -11.02 8.92 8.35
CA ALA A 38 -10.25 8.33 7.25
C ALA A 38 -8.79 8.04 7.65
N PHE A 39 -8.15 8.94 8.38
CA PHE A 39 -6.81 8.76 8.92
C PHE A 39 -6.72 7.60 9.90
N TYR A 40 -7.74 7.43 10.75
CA TYR A 40 -7.80 6.30 11.67
C TYR A 40 -8.05 4.98 10.94
N MET A 41 -8.87 4.96 9.87
CA MET A 41 -9.02 3.79 8.99
C MET A 41 -7.69 3.38 8.39
N ALA A 42 -6.90 4.34 7.89
CA ALA A 42 -5.58 4.05 7.33
C ALA A 42 -4.61 3.46 8.37
N MET A 43 -4.63 3.96 9.60
CA MET A 43 -3.81 3.42 10.68
C MET A 43 -4.20 1.97 11.01
N ILE A 44 -5.50 1.64 11.04
CA ILE A 44 -5.97 0.27 11.25
C ILE A 44 -5.55 -0.65 10.09
N ALA A 45 -5.58 -0.15 8.87
CA ALA A 45 -5.10 -0.88 7.71
C ALA A 45 -3.63 -1.29 7.89
N GLY A 46 -2.79 -0.35 8.30
CA GLY A 46 -1.39 -0.65 8.63
C GLY A 46 -1.22 -1.63 9.79
N LEU A 47 -2.00 -1.45 10.88
CA LEU A 47 -2.01 -2.39 12.01
C LEU A 47 -2.34 -3.82 11.57
N ASN A 48 -3.35 -3.99 10.71
CA ASN A 48 -3.75 -5.29 10.17
C ASN A 48 -2.61 -5.93 9.37
N ASP A 49 -2.00 -5.18 8.46
CA ASP A 49 -0.97 -5.71 7.54
C ASP A 49 0.32 -6.07 8.28
N GLY A 50 0.70 -5.29 9.30
CA GLY A 50 1.84 -5.60 10.16
C GLY A 50 1.62 -6.78 11.13
N THR A 51 0.36 -7.21 11.33
CA THR A 51 0.03 -8.23 12.33
C THR A 51 0.50 -9.63 11.93
N LEU A 52 0.12 -10.10 10.74
CA LEU A 52 0.35 -11.50 10.35
C LEU A 52 1.83 -11.86 10.45
N GLY A 53 2.73 -11.06 9.87
CA GLY A 53 4.17 -11.32 9.92
C GLY A 53 4.73 -11.43 11.34
N SER A 54 4.22 -10.62 12.27
CA SER A 54 4.67 -10.57 13.65
C SER A 54 4.25 -11.78 14.50
N ILE A 55 3.21 -12.51 14.08
CA ILE A 55 2.65 -13.64 14.83
C ILE A 55 2.87 -15.00 14.14
N ILE A 56 3.41 -15.05 12.93
CA ILE A 56 3.61 -16.28 12.14
C ILE A 56 4.20 -17.43 12.99
N PRO A 57 5.33 -17.29 13.70
CA PRO A 57 5.92 -18.42 14.45
C PRO A 57 4.98 -18.98 15.50
N ARG A 58 4.21 -18.13 16.20
CA ARG A 58 3.25 -18.54 17.23
C ARG A 58 2.01 -19.22 16.66
N VAL A 59 1.52 -18.73 15.51
CA VAL A 59 0.39 -19.36 14.80
C VAL A 59 0.81 -20.73 14.25
N LYS A 60 2.00 -20.83 13.66
CA LYS A 60 2.57 -22.11 13.21
C LYS A 60 2.66 -23.14 14.35
N GLN A 61 3.20 -22.72 15.48
CA GLN A 61 3.32 -23.59 16.66
C GLN A 61 1.94 -24.01 17.19
N TYR A 62 0.95 -23.11 17.20
CA TYR A 62 -0.39 -23.40 17.71
C TYR A 62 -1.14 -24.42 16.85
N TYR A 63 -1.00 -24.35 15.51
CA TYR A 63 -1.67 -25.27 14.59
C TYR A 63 -0.80 -26.45 14.15
N ASP A 64 0.46 -26.51 14.57
CA ASP A 64 1.46 -27.50 14.13
C ASP A 64 1.56 -27.59 12.59
N ILE A 65 1.78 -26.43 11.94
CA ILE A 65 1.80 -26.29 10.48
C ILE A 65 3.14 -25.72 9.98
N THR A 66 3.39 -25.96 8.69
CA THR A 66 4.61 -25.53 7.99
C THR A 66 4.54 -24.08 7.49
N ASN A 67 5.68 -23.54 7.03
CA ASN A 67 5.73 -22.24 6.35
C ASN A 67 4.87 -22.21 5.07
N GLU A 68 4.79 -23.34 4.35
CA GLU A 68 3.93 -23.49 3.17
C GLU A 68 2.46 -23.26 3.54
N THR A 69 1.99 -23.97 4.58
CA THR A 69 0.59 -23.90 4.98
C THR A 69 0.22 -22.50 5.51
N ILE A 70 1.06 -21.90 6.36
CA ILE A 70 0.74 -20.57 6.90
C ILE A 70 0.78 -19.48 5.84
N SER A 71 1.59 -19.62 4.79
CA SER A 71 1.66 -18.65 3.69
C SER A 71 0.35 -18.50 2.92
N LEU A 72 -0.53 -19.52 2.98
CA LEU A 72 -1.89 -19.44 2.43
C LEU A 72 -2.70 -18.28 3.02
N LEU A 73 -2.41 -17.84 4.26
CA LEU A 73 -3.12 -16.72 4.86
C LEU A 73 -2.90 -15.41 4.11
N PHE A 74 -1.71 -15.17 3.55
CA PHE A 74 -1.46 -14.02 2.68
C PHE A 74 -2.34 -14.09 1.42
N LEU A 75 -2.38 -15.27 0.79
CA LEU A 75 -3.19 -15.49 -0.41
C LEU A 75 -4.69 -15.37 -0.11
N CYS A 76 -5.16 -15.89 1.03
CA CYS A 76 -6.56 -15.78 1.46
C CYS A 76 -6.97 -14.33 1.68
N SER A 77 -6.18 -13.55 2.43
CA SER A 77 -6.45 -12.14 2.65
C SER A 77 -6.53 -11.37 1.33
N ALA A 78 -5.57 -11.59 0.44
CA ALA A 78 -5.56 -10.93 -0.86
C ALA A 78 -6.70 -11.39 -1.77
N THR A 79 -7.09 -12.66 -1.74
CA THR A 79 -8.25 -13.14 -2.50
C THR A 79 -9.50 -12.37 -2.09
N GLY A 80 -9.71 -12.18 -0.78
CA GLY A 80 -10.80 -11.36 -0.26
C GLY A 80 -10.71 -9.91 -0.73
N PHE A 81 -9.51 -9.33 -0.65
CA PHE A 81 -9.26 -7.96 -1.10
C PHE A 81 -9.62 -7.77 -2.58
N PHE A 82 -9.14 -8.64 -3.47
CA PHE A 82 -9.41 -8.54 -4.91
C PHE A 82 -10.87 -8.78 -5.26
N ILE A 83 -11.53 -9.75 -4.63
CA ILE A 83 -12.98 -9.97 -4.81
C ILE A 83 -13.72 -8.68 -4.48
N SER A 84 -13.48 -8.12 -3.31
CA SER A 84 -14.18 -6.93 -2.85
C SER A 84 -13.83 -5.69 -3.68
N ALA A 85 -12.57 -5.50 -4.05
CA ALA A 85 -12.14 -4.42 -4.92
C ALA A 85 -12.82 -4.48 -6.31
N GLY A 86 -12.96 -5.69 -6.88
CA GLY A 86 -13.66 -5.90 -8.15
C GLY A 86 -15.15 -5.57 -8.10
N PHE A 87 -15.79 -5.79 -6.95
CA PHE A 87 -17.20 -5.48 -6.73
C PHE A 87 -17.45 -4.12 -6.07
N ASN A 88 -16.41 -3.37 -5.70
CA ASN A 88 -16.54 -2.12 -4.95
C ASN A 88 -17.45 -1.11 -5.67
N GLY A 89 -17.27 -0.89 -6.97
CA GLY A 89 -18.10 0.02 -7.75
C GLY A 89 -19.59 -0.40 -7.73
N PHE A 90 -19.88 -1.69 -7.88
CA PHE A 90 -21.23 -2.23 -7.79
C PHE A 90 -21.84 -2.03 -6.39
N ILE A 91 -21.07 -2.30 -5.33
CA ILE A 91 -21.51 -2.13 -3.93
C ILE A 91 -21.82 -0.67 -3.66
N VAL A 92 -20.88 0.24 -3.99
CA VAL A 92 -21.05 1.68 -3.75
C VAL A 92 -22.23 2.24 -4.54
N HIS A 93 -22.42 1.83 -5.79
CA HIS A 93 -23.56 2.25 -6.60
C HIS A 93 -24.92 1.84 -5.99
N HIS A 94 -25.01 0.65 -5.37
CA HIS A 94 -26.30 0.14 -4.85
C HIS A 94 -26.60 0.60 -3.43
N ILE A 95 -25.61 0.71 -2.56
CA ILE A 95 -25.82 1.03 -1.15
C ILE A 95 -25.26 2.38 -0.72
N GLY A 96 -24.47 3.04 -1.56
CA GLY A 96 -23.78 4.29 -1.27
C GLY A 96 -22.44 4.08 -0.53
N GLN A 97 -21.54 5.05 -0.67
CA GLN A 97 -20.17 4.97 -0.14
C GLN A 97 -20.11 4.80 1.39
N LEU A 98 -20.94 5.53 2.14
CA LEU A 98 -20.94 5.45 3.62
C LEU A 98 -21.36 4.05 4.11
N LYS A 99 -22.40 3.46 3.51
CA LYS A 99 -22.84 2.11 3.88
C LYS A 99 -21.79 1.06 3.46
N ALA A 100 -21.07 1.28 2.37
CA ALA A 100 -19.95 0.41 1.99
C ALA A 100 -18.81 0.45 3.03
N ILE A 101 -18.50 1.61 3.62
CA ILE A 101 -17.55 1.72 4.75
C ILE A 101 -18.03 0.91 5.95
N TYR A 102 -19.31 1.03 6.34
CA TYR A 102 -19.88 0.25 7.45
C TYR A 102 -19.86 -1.26 7.16
N LEU A 103 -20.19 -1.64 5.93
CA LEU A 103 -20.12 -3.05 5.52
C LEU A 103 -18.68 -3.57 5.64
N GLY A 104 -17.70 -2.83 5.13
CA GLY A 104 -16.28 -3.18 5.22
C GLY A 104 -15.82 -3.31 6.67
N GLY A 105 -16.09 -2.30 7.52
CA GLY A 105 -15.71 -2.30 8.93
C GLY A 105 -16.38 -3.40 9.75
N THR A 106 -17.66 -3.72 9.48
CA THR A 106 -18.36 -4.80 10.18
C THR A 106 -17.89 -6.19 9.76
N VAL A 107 -17.62 -6.40 8.46
CA VAL A 107 -17.06 -7.66 7.94
C VAL A 107 -15.66 -7.88 8.53
N GLN A 108 -14.81 -6.86 8.57
CA GLN A 108 -13.49 -6.94 9.17
C GLN A 108 -13.54 -7.24 10.67
N LEU A 109 -14.42 -6.56 11.42
CA LEU A 109 -14.62 -6.80 12.83
C LEU A 109 -15.09 -8.25 13.09
N ALA A 110 -16.05 -8.74 12.32
CA ALA A 110 -16.53 -10.13 12.40
C ALA A 110 -15.39 -11.14 12.13
N ALA A 111 -14.54 -10.85 11.13
CA ALA A 111 -13.36 -11.68 10.87
C ALA A 111 -12.41 -11.72 12.07
N TYR A 112 -12.14 -10.59 12.72
CA TYR A 112 -11.29 -10.56 13.92
C TYR A 112 -11.90 -11.34 15.10
N PHE A 113 -13.22 -11.32 15.28
CA PHE A 113 -13.90 -12.16 16.28
C PHE A 113 -13.70 -13.66 16.00
N VAL A 114 -13.72 -14.08 14.74
CA VAL A 114 -13.46 -15.47 14.37
C VAL A 114 -11.98 -15.83 14.61
N LEU A 115 -11.07 -14.94 14.20
CA LEU A 115 -9.62 -15.16 14.32
C LEU A 115 -9.16 -15.26 15.78
N MET A 116 -9.70 -14.43 16.69
CA MET A 116 -9.35 -14.47 18.11
C MET A 116 -9.81 -15.74 18.83
N MET A 117 -10.83 -16.46 18.31
CA MET A 117 -11.31 -17.72 18.90
C MET A 117 -10.31 -18.87 18.68
N GLY A 118 -9.47 -18.80 17.63
CA GLY A 118 -8.50 -19.86 17.31
C GLY A 118 -9.16 -21.15 16.87
N PHE A 119 -10.19 -21.05 16.04
CA PHE A 119 -10.83 -22.18 15.36
C PHE A 119 -9.82 -22.94 14.47
N PRO A 120 -10.15 -24.16 13.97
CA PRO A 120 -9.27 -24.88 13.07
C PRO A 120 -8.78 -24.05 11.89
N PHE A 121 -7.57 -24.33 11.40
CA PHE A 121 -6.88 -23.53 10.38
C PHE A 121 -7.74 -23.18 9.13
N PRO A 122 -8.58 -24.09 8.56
CA PRO A 122 -9.44 -23.71 7.42
C PRO A 122 -10.44 -22.59 7.75
N VAL A 123 -10.94 -22.53 9.00
CA VAL A 123 -11.84 -21.44 9.44
C VAL A 123 -11.05 -20.13 9.58
N MET A 124 -9.83 -20.22 10.13
CA MET A 124 -8.91 -19.06 10.17
C MET A 124 -8.63 -18.52 8.75
N ALA A 125 -8.33 -19.41 7.80
CA ALA A 125 -8.08 -19.04 6.41
C ALA A 125 -9.30 -18.34 5.77
N SER A 126 -10.52 -18.87 6.02
CA SER A 126 -11.77 -18.24 5.55
C SER A 126 -12.00 -16.88 6.20
N ALA A 127 -11.70 -16.72 7.49
CA ALA A 127 -11.79 -15.43 8.17
C ALA A 127 -10.79 -14.41 7.61
N MET A 128 -9.60 -14.83 7.17
CA MET A 128 -8.65 -13.95 6.46
C MET A 128 -9.19 -13.46 5.13
N VAL A 129 -9.94 -14.30 4.37
CA VAL A 129 -10.66 -13.83 3.17
C VAL A 129 -11.65 -12.71 3.52
N CYS A 130 -12.46 -12.91 4.57
CA CYS A 130 -13.41 -11.90 5.02
C CYS A 130 -12.69 -10.60 5.49
N SER A 131 -11.59 -10.73 6.22
CA SER A 131 -10.77 -9.59 6.64
C SER A 131 -10.27 -8.78 5.43
N GLY A 132 -9.76 -9.46 4.41
CA GLY A 132 -9.33 -8.83 3.16
C GLY A 132 -10.47 -8.12 2.42
N MET A 133 -11.68 -8.73 2.38
CA MET A 133 -12.86 -8.09 1.80
C MET A 133 -13.24 -6.79 2.52
N GLY A 134 -13.28 -6.81 3.84
CA GLY A 134 -13.57 -5.64 4.66
C GLY A 134 -12.54 -4.53 4.47
N MET A 135 -11.27 -4.91 4.42
CA MET A 135 -10.16 -3.99 4.20
C MET A 135 -10.27 -3.26 2.85
N ALA A 136 -10.57 -3.98 1.77
CA ALA A 136 -10.65 -3.39 0.43
C ALA A 136 -11.75 -2.33 0.32
N LEU A 137 -12.92 -2.55 0.93
CA LEU A 137 -14.02 -1.57 0.95
C LEU A 137 -13.63 -0.30 1.70
N MET A 138 -12.97 -0.44 2.86
CA MET A 138 -12.54 0.71 3.65
C MET A 138 -11.39 1.46 2.96
N ASP A 139 -10.42 0.74 2.40
CA ASP A 139 -9.28 1.33 1.70
C ASP A 139 -9.74 2.16 0.49
N ALA A 140 -10.58 1.59 -0.37
CA ALA A 140 -11.14 2.31 -1.50
C ALA A 140 -11.88 3.58 -1.07
N ALA A 141 -12.73 3.47 -0.05
CA ALA A 141 -13.57 4.59 0.40
C ALA A 141 -12.73 5.73 1.03
N MET A 142 -11.73 5.42 1.89
CA MET A 142 -10.90 6.44 2.51
C MET A 142 -10.02 7.17 1.48
N ASN A 143 -9.50 6.43 0.48
CA ASN A 143 -8.71 7.03 -0.58
C ASN A 143 -9.54 7.94 -1.49
N VAL A 144 -10.73 7.49 -1.93
CA VAL A 144 -11.65 8.28 -2.76
C VAL A 144 -12.10 9.54 -2.00
N PHE A 145 -12.53 9.39 -0.74
CA PHE A 145 -12.92 10.54 0.09
C PHE A 145 -11.78 11.56 0.20
N THR A 146 -10.58 11.10 0.56
CA THR A 146 -9.44 12.00 0.78
C THR A 146 -8.97 12.67 -0.52
N ALA A 147 -9.06 11.98 -1.66
CA ALA A 147 -8.71 12.51 -2.98
C ALA A 147 -9.65 13.65 -3.44
N ASN A 148 -10.88 13.69 -2.94
CA ASN A 148 -11.88 14.71 -3.27
C ASN A 148 -11.85 15.92 -2.32
N LEU A 149 -10.93 15.95 -1.34
CA LEU A 149 -10.78 17.08 -0.42
C LEU A 149 -9.82 18.17 -0.94
N PRO A 150 -9.97 19.41 -0.47
CA PRO A 150 -8.93 20.43 -0.63
C PRO A 150 -7.58 19.91 -0.12
N LEU A 151 -6.48 20.31 -0.73
CA LEU A 151 -5.13 19.82 -0.44
C LEU A 151 -5.00 18.29 -0.55
N ALA A 152 -5.72 17.67 -1.48
CA ALA A 152 -5.82 16.21 -1.66
C ALA A 152 -4.46 15.51 -1.60
N THR A 153 -3.46 15.99 -2.32
CA THR A 153 -2.11 15.40 -2.34
C THR A 153 -1.48 15.36 -0.94
N LEU A 154 -1.60 16.45 -0.17
CA LEU A 154 -1.07 16.50 1.20
C LEU A 154 -1.84 15.56 2.13
N MET A 155 -3.18 15.54 2.03
CA MET A 155 -4.03 14.69 2.86
C MET A 155 -3.82 13.20 2.57
N LEU A 156 -3.67 12.81 1.31
CA LEU A 156 -3.31 11.44 0.92
C LEU A 156 -1.93 11.03 1.44
N ASN A 157 -0.95 11.92 1.38
CA ASN A 157 0.37 11.64 1.95
C ASN A 157 0.32 11.42 3.47
N ILE A 158 -0.47 12.21 4.20
CA ILE A 158 -0.67 12.03 5.65
C ILE A 158 -1.40 10.70 5.91
N LEU A 159 -2.42 10.38 5.12
CA LEU A 159 -3.17 9.12 5.22
C LEU A 159 -2.23 7.91 5.09
N HIS A 160 -1.40 7.89 4.06
CA HIS A 160 -0.43 6.80 3.86
C HIS A 160 0.71 6.80 4.89
N ALA A 161 1.08 7.96 5.45
CA ALA A 161 2.02 8.00 6.58
C ALA A 161 1.42 7.35 7.83
N LEU A 162 0.14 7.58 8.11
CA LEU A 162 -0.56 6.97 9.24
C LEU A 162 -0.76 5.45 9.05
N TYR A 163 -0.97 4.98 7.82
CA TYR A 163 -0.87 3.56 7.50
C TYR A 163 0.52 3.00 7.92
N GLY A 164 1.61 3.68 7.55
CA GLY A 164 2.96 3.28 7.96
C GLY A 164 3.16 3.27 9.47
N VAL A 165 2.57 4.23 10.19
CA VAL A 165 2.56 4.25 11.67
C VAL A 165 1.83 3.03 12.23
N GLY A 166 0.68 2.66 11.66
CA GLY A 166 -0.03 1.44 12.02
C GLY A 166 0.82 0.18 11.84
N ALA A 167 1.45 0.04 10.68
CA ALA A 167 2.34 -1.09 10.37
C ALA A 167 3.54 -1.18 11.34
N MET A 168 4.09 -0.02 11.75
CA MET A 168 5.16 0.07 12.75
C MET A 168 4.69 -0.33 14.16
N ILE A 169 3.48 0.07 14.58
CA ILE A 169 2.94 -0.23 15.91
C ILE A 169 2.61 -1.72 16.05
N SER A 170 2.16 -2.38 15.01
CA SER A 170 1.70 -3.77 15.05
C SER A 170 2.74 -4.75 15.63
N PRO A 171 4.02 -4.77 15.18
CA PRO A 171 5.04 -5.63 15.78
C PRO A 171 5.35 -5.28 17.24
N LEU A 172 5.23 -4.00 17.64
CA LEU A 172 5.43 -3.58 19.05
C LEU A 172 4.35 -4.18 19.94
N VAL A 173 3.08 -4.13 19.51
CA VAL A 173 1.97 -4.76 20.25
C VAL A 173 2.16 -6.26 20.33
N ALA A 174 2.53 -6.92 19.22
CA ALA A 174 2.81 -8.35 19.20
C ALA A 174 3.96 -8.73 20.14
N THR A 175 5.00 -7.90 20.23
CA THR A 175 6.12 -8.08 21.14
C THR A 175 5.69 -7.89 22.59
N TYR A 176 4.92 -6.86 22.89
CA TYR A 176 4.36 -6.63 24.23
C TYR A 176 3.52 -7.82 24.71
N LEU A 177 2.67 -8.37 23.85
CA LEU A 177 1.88 -9.55 24.16
C LEU A 177 2.76 -10.79 24.43
N LEU A 178 3.88 -10.91 23.70
CA LEU A 178 4.84 -11.98 23.91
C LEU A 178 5.58 -11.83 25.25
N GLU A 179 6.02 -10.63 25.61
CA GLU A 179 6.68 -10.33 26.87
C GLU A 179 5.82 -10.68 28.11
N HIS A 180 4.48 -10.63 27.96
CA HIS A 180 3.53 -10.92 29.03
C HIS A 180 2.85 -12.29 28.89
N ASP A 181 3.44 -13.23 28.15
CA ASP A 181 2.91 -14.57 27.89
C ASP A 181 1.46 -14.62 27.37
N ILE A 182 1.01 -13.52 26.72
CA ILE A 182 -0.31 -13.46 26.13
C ILE A 182 -0.29 -14.13 24.75
N SER A 183 -1.28 -14.99 24.50
CA SER A 183 -1.42 -15.71 23.23
C SER A 183 -1.47 -14.74 22.04
N TRP A 184 -1.01 -15.19 20.85
CA TRP A 184 -1.14 -14.49 19.56
C TRP A 184 -2.58 -14.02 19.27
N LYS A 185 -3.59 -14.68 19.83
CA LYS A 185 -5.00 -14.29 19.75
C LYS A 185 -5.25 -12.87 20.28
N GLY A 186 -4.43 -12.42 21.24
CA GLY A 186 -4.45 -11.07 21.78
C GLY A 186 -4.28 -9.98 20.72
N MET A 187 -3.56 -10.26 19.63
CA MET A 187 -3.48 -9.31 18.50
C MET A 187 -4.83 -9.07 17.82
N TYR A 188 -5.63 -10.14 17.62
CA TYR A 188 -6.94 -10.00 17.02
C TYR A 188 -7.97 -9.38 17.97
N ILE A 189 -7.81 -9.57 19.30
CA ILE A 189 -8.58 -8.83 20.31
C ILE A 189 -8.25 -7.33 20.22
N PHE A 190 -6.97 -6.98 20.16
CA PHE A 190 -6.54 -5.60 19.99
C PHE A 190 -7.10 -4.98 18.71
N LEU A 191 -6.99 -5.68 17.57
CA LEU A 191 -7.54 -5.24 16.29
C LEU A 191 -9.07 -5.11 16.32
N ALA A 192 -9.77 -6.01 17.00
CA ALA A 192 -11.23 -5.93 17.19
C ALA A 192 -11.63 -4.68 17.97
N VAL A 193 -10.91 -4.36 19.04
CA VAL A 193 -11.13 -3.12 19.82
C VAL A 193 -10.88 -1.88 18.93
N CYS A 194 -9.78 -1.87 18.18
CA CYS A 194 -9.50 -0.78 17.22
C CYS A 194 -10.60 -0.66 16.16
N SER A 195 -11.13 -1.80 15.64
CA SER A 195 -12.22 -1.78 14.66
C SER A 195 -13.54 -1.27 15.23
N ILE A 196 -13.85 -1.56 16.50
CA ILE A 196 -15.02 -0.98 17.17
C ILE A 196 -14.86 0.55 17.27
N ILE A 197 -13.69 1.01 17.70
CA ILE A 197 -13.38 2.45 17.75
C ILE A 197 -13.51 3.07 16.34
N ASN A 198 -13.06 2.34 15.29
CA ASN A 198 -13.20 2.79 13.91
C ASN A 198 -14.67 3.00 13.51
N LEU A 199 -15.54 2.04 13.78
CA LEU A 199 -16.96 2.17 13.47
C LEU A 199 -17.59 3.36 14.20
N ILE A 200 -17.18 3.63 15.44
CA ILE A 200 -17.61 4.81 16.20
C ILE A 200 -17.07 6.10 15.55
N THR A 201 -15.78 6.15 15.22
CA THR A 201 -15.16 7.34 14.59
C THR A 201 -15.74 7.62 13.21
N VAL A 202 -16.04 6.59 12.42
CA VAL A 202 -16.74 6.73 11.13
C VAL A 202 -18.15 7.29 11.34
N THR A 203 -18.89 6.78 12.33
CA THR A 203 -20.24 7.27 12.63
C THR A 203 -20.23 8.75 12.99
N VAL A 204 -19.33 9.16 13.89
CA VAL A 204 -19.22 10.56 14.34
C VAL A 204 -18.61 11.45 13.25
N GLY A 205 -17.63 10.93 12.53
CA GLY A 205 -16.85 11.67 11.52
C GLY A 205 -17.67 12.01 10.27
N PHE A 206 -18.44 11.07 9.78
CA PHE A 206 -19.23 11.22 8.54
C PHE A 206 -20.66 11.70 8.80
N MET A 207 -21.03 11.98 10.07
CA MET A 207 -22.35 12.51 10.41
C MET A 207 -22.56 13.88 9.73
N GLY A 208 -23.54 13.96 8.81
CA GLY A 208 -23.86 15.19 8.07
C GLY A 208 -22.93 15.51 6.90
N VAL A 209 -21.95 14.66 6.59
CA VAL A 209 -21.13 14.78 5.39
C VAL A 209 -21.87 14.10 4.23
N LYS A 210 -22.18 14.86 3.19
CA LYS A 210 -22.66 14.30 1.93
C LYS A 210 -21.43 13.81 1.17
N LEU A 211 -21.36 12.49 0.96
CA LEU A 211 -20.41 11.90 0.03
C LEU A 211 -21.03 12.03 -1.36
N ASP A 212 -20.35 12.71 -2.29
CA ASP A 212 -20.82 12.85 -3.66
C ASP A 212 -20.91 11.46 -4.30
N GLU A 213 -22.14 11.03 -4.56
CA GLU A 213 -22.39 9.85 -5.38
C GLU A 213 -22.14 10.29 -6.82
N GLU A 214 -21.07 9.81 -7.47
CA GLU A 214 -20.90 9.96 -8.91
C GLU A 214 -22.07 9.24 -9.60
N HIS A 215 -23.12 9.99 -9.92
CA HIS A 215 -24.10 9.56 -10.90
C HIS A 215 -23.42 9.62 -12.27
N ASP A 216 -22.90 8.49 -12.72
CA ASP A 216 -22.54 8.31 -14.13
C ASP A 216 -23.83 8.48 -14.96
N GLU A 217 -23.97 9.66 -15.59
CA GLU A 217 -24.99 9.84 -16.65
C GLU A 217 -24.66 8.85 -17.78
N ASP A 218 -25.57 7.90 -17.97
CA ASP A 218 -25.50 6.80 -18.93
C ASP A 218 -25.69 7.34 -20.37
N ASN A 219 -24.69 8.06 -20.88
CA ASN A 219 -24.58 8.41 -22.29
C ASN A 219 -23.75 7.34 -23.02
N THR A 220 -24.41 6.52 -23.81
CA THR A 220 -23.82 5.39 -24.56
C THR A 220 -22.64 5.80 -25.47
N ASP A 221 -22.65 6.99 -26.03
CA ASP A 221 -21.55 7.54 -26.86
C ASP A 221 -20.29 7.83 -26.04
N ASN A 222 -20.45 8.18 -24.75
CA ASN A 222 -19.34 8.38 -23.81
C ASN A 222 -18.69 7.05 -23.36
N GLN A 223 -19.45 5.95 -23.33
CA GLN A 223 -18.91 4.65 -22.86
C GLN A 223 -17.89 4.06 -23.83
N GLN A 224 -18.09 4.18 -25.15
CA GLN A 224 -17.14 3.66 -26.14
C GLN A 224 -15.84 4.47 -26.12
N SER A 225 -15.91 5.77 -25.96
CA SER A 225 -14.76 6.66 -25.82
C SER A 225 -14.00 6.40 -24.50
N ARG A 226 -14.71 6.22 -23.38
CA ARG A 226 -14.14 5.85 -22.07
C ARG A 226 -13.42 4.49 -22.11
N LYS A 227 -14.02 3.45 -22.73
CA LYS A 227 -13.39 2.13 -22.90
C LYS A 227 -12.10 2.21 -23.71
N ALA A 228 -12.10 2.98 -24.81
CA ALA A 228 -10.91 3.18 -25.63
C ALA A 228 -9.80 3.91 -24.86
N LEU A 229 -10.16 4.94 -24.08
CA LEU A 229 -9.23 5.70 -23.24
C LEU A 229 -8.64 4.82 -22.13
N THR A 230 -9.47 4.03 -21.43
CA THR A 230 -9.04 3.08 -20.39
C THR A 230 -8.08 2.06 -20.96
N LYS A 231 -8.40 1.47 -22.12
CA LYS A 231 -7.52 0.51 -22.81
C LYS A 231 -6.19 1.16 -23.20
N ALA A 232 -6.21 2.37 -23.75
CA ALA A 232 -5.00 3.10 -24.12
C ALA A 232 -4.12 3.43 -22.90
N ALA A 233 -4.74 3.83 -21.77
CA ALA A 233 -4.04 4.13 -20.52
C ALA A 233 -3.37 2.88 -19.94
N ILE A 234 -4.05 1.73 -19.91
CA ILE A 234 -3.51 0.47 -19.38
C ILE A 234 -2.39 -0.08 -20.28
N LEU A 235 -2.58 -0.03 -21.61
CA LEU A 235 -1.60 -0.55 -22.56
C LEU A 235 -0.40 0.37 -22.79
N HIS A 236 -0.38 1.55 -22.18
CA HIS A 236 0.76 2.45 -22.30
C HIS A 236 2.03 1.82 -21.67
N PRO A 237 3.21 1.85 -22.32
CA PRO A 237 4.43 1.23 -21.82
C PRO A 237 4.80 1.63 -20.39
N MET A 238 4.63 2.92 -20.05
CA MET A 238 4.85 3.41 -18.69
C MET A 238 3.94 2.72 -17.67
N THR A 239 2.67 2.49 -18.02
CA THR A 239 1.69 1.85 -17.14
C THR A 239 2.04 0.37 -16.93
N ILE A 240 2.33 -0.38 -18.01
CA ILE A 240 2.63 -1.80 -17.90
C ILE A 240 3.92 -2.04 -17.13
N ILE A 241 5.02 -1.36 -17.51
CA ILE A 241 6.32 -1.56 -16.87
C ILE A 241 6.29 -1.06 -15.43
N GLY A 242 5.64 0.10 -15.19
CA GLY A 242 5.45 0.64 -13.83
C GLY A 242 4.62 -0.28 -12.94
N ALA A 243 3.57 -0.89 -13.49
CA ALA A 243 2.73 -1.85 -12.77
C ALA A 243 3.48 -3.14 -12.41
N LEU A 244 4.28 -3.70 -13.33
CA LEU A 244 5.14 -4.85 -13.06
C LEU A 244 6.22 -4.52 -12.03
N TYR A 245 6.81 -3.33 -12.11
CA TYR A 245 7.79 -2.86 -11.12
C TYR A 245 7.16 -2.76 -9.73
N ILE A 246 5.98 -2.12 -9.61
CA ILE A 246 5.28 -1.96 -8.33
C ILE A 246 4.76 -3.30 -7.80
N LEU A 247 4.33 -4.22 -8.66
CA LEU A 247 3.98 -5.60 -8.28
C LEU A 247 5.13 -6.27 -7.51
N ILE A 248 6.35 -6.23 -8.07
CA ILE A 248 7.52 -6.86 -7.45
C ILE A 248 7.97 -6.08 -6.23
N TYR A 249 7.98 -4.73 -6.30
CA TYR A 249 8.37 -3.86 -5.20
C TYR A 249 7.52 -4.09 -3.94
N VAL A 250 6.19 -4.02 -4.07
CA VAL A 250 5.29 -4.23 -2.93
C VAL A 250 5.40 -5.67 -2.43
N GLY A 251 5.62 -6.62 -3.35
CA GLY A 251 5.92 -7.99 -2.99
C GLY A 251 7.16 -8.11 -2.10
N ASP A 252 8.26 -7.48 -2.48
CA ASP A 252 9.52 -7.50 -1.72
C ASP A 252 9.37 -6.79 -0.36
N GLU A 253 8.68 -5.64 -0.34
CA GLU A 253 8.32 -4.90 0.88
C GLU A 253 7.58 -5.81 1.88
N VAL A 254 6.54 -6.52 1.42
CA VAL A 254 5.71 -7.37 2.28
C VAL A 254 6.40 -8.71 2.59
N VAL A 255 7.27 -9.24 1.74
CA VAL A 255 8.11 -10.42 2.07
C VAL A 255 9.03 -10.09 3.25
N VAL A 256 9.76 -8.99 3.18
CA VAL A 256 10.67 -8.60 4.28
C VAL A 256 9.88 -8.26 5.55
N GLY A 257 8.79 -7.51 5.46
CA GLY A 257 7.94 -7.16 6.60
C GLY A 257 7.19 -8.36 7.20
N GLY A 258 6.75 -9.31 6.36
CA GLY A 258 5.96 -10.47 6.78
C GLY A 258 6.80 -11.67 7.23
N TRP A 259 7.92 -11.96 6.57
CA TRP A 259 8.77 -13.10 6.90
C TRP A 259 10.03 -12.72 7.66
N GLY A 260 10.39 -11.44 7.75
CA GLY A 260 11.60 -10.97 8.41
C GLY A 260 11.66 -11.33 9.88
N TYR A 261 10.54 -11.29 10.61
CA TYR A 261 10.46 -11.75 12.00
C TYR A 261 10.81 -13.24 12.12
N THR A 262 10.16 -14.08 11.31
CA THR A 262 10.42 -15.53 11.27
C THR A 262 11.87 -15.83 10.85
N TYR A 263 12.41 -15.08 9.87
CA TYR A 263 13.81 -15.21 9.44
C TYR A 263 14.78 -14.91 10.59
N LEU A 264 14.56 -13.84 11.34
CA LEU A 264 15.45 -13.47 12.44
C LEU A 264 15.32 -14.41 13.64
N THR A 265 14.12 -14.88 13.95
CA THR A 265 13.89 -15.74 15.14
C THR A 265 14.18 -17.21 14.85
N GLU A 266 13.61 -17.80 13.82
CA GLU A 266 13.80 -19.23 13.48
C GLU A 266 15.10 -19.48 12.69
N GLY A 267 15.43 -18.57 11.74
CA GLY A 267 16.59 -18.73 10.87
C GLY A 267 17.91 -18.27 11.47
N ARG A 268 17.88 -17.24 12.29
CA ARG A 268 19.07 -16.64 12.91
C ARG A 268 19.12 -16.79 14.44
N HIS A 269 18.10 -17.41 15.05
CA HIS A 269 18.00 -17.67 16.49
C HIS A 269 18.08 -16.38 17.34
N GLY A 270 17.58 -15.26 16.79
CA GLY A 270 17.49 -13.99 17.51
C GLY A 270 16.46 -14.04 18.63
N ASP A 271 16.66 -13.21 19.65
CA ASP A 271 15.70 -13.06 20.75
C ASP A 271 14.35 -12.54 20.19
N PRO A 272 13.23 -13.27 20.42
CA PRO A 272 11.94 -12.90 19.84
C PRO A 272 11.48 -11.48 20.16
N ILE A 273 11.76 -11.00 21.38
CA ILE A 273 11.38 -9.64 21.81
C ILE A 273 12.19 -8.59 21.06
N ALA A 274 13.51 -8.76 21.00
CA ALA A 274 14.39 -7.86 20.26
C ALA A 274 14.05 -7.87 18.75
N MET A 275 13.78 -9.04 18.16
CA MET A 275 13.48 -9.15 16.72
C MET A 275 12.12 -8.52 16.36
N GLY A 276 11.14 -8.56 17.24
CA GLY A 276 9.89 -7.83 17.05
C GLY A 276 10.09 -6.31 16.97
N ARG A 277 10.98 -5.77 17.81
CA ARG A 277 11.38 -4.33 17.74
C ARG A 277 12.14 -4.01 16.45
N VAL A 278 12.96 -4.94 15.94
CA VAL A 278 13.65 -4.80 14.64
C VAL A 278 12.65 -4.67 13.49
N ILE A 279 11.60 -5.51 13.46
CA ILE A 279 10.57 -5.40 12.42
C ILE A 279 9.76 -4.10 12.54
N SER A 280 9.50 -3.63 13.75
CA SER A 280 8.93 -2.30 13.92
C SER A 280 9.85 -1.20 13.36
N ALA A 281 11.15 -1.29 13.61
CA ALA A 281 12.14 -0.37 13.06
C ALA A 281 12.26 -0.46 11.52
N TYR A 282 12.05 -1.65 10.93
CA TYR A 282 11.93 -1.82 9.47
C TYR A 282 10.79 -0.96 8.89
N TRP A 283 9.58 -1.05 9.47
CA TRP A 283 8.42 -0.24 9.04
C TRP A 283 8.63 1.26 9.29
N ALA A 284 9.27 1.61 10.40
CA ALA A 284 9.67 3.00 10.67
C ALA A 284 10.71 3.50 9.64
N GLY A 285 11.66 2.65 9.27
CA GLY A 285 12.63 2.90 8.21
C GLY A 285 11.93 3.16 6.88
N LEU A 286 10.97 2.34 6.51
CA LEU A 286 10.19 2.47 5.28
C LEU A 286 9.39 3.80 5.25
N ALA A 287 8.72 4.14 6.34
CA ALA A 287 7.99 5.40 6.45
C ALA A 287 8.91 6.62 6.38
N SER A 288 10.04 6.61 7.09
CA SER A 288 11.03 7.70 7.05
C SER A 288 11.75 7.78 5.70
N GLY A 289 12.03 6.64 5.07
CA GLY A 289 12.62 6.56 3.74
C GLY A 289 11.75 7.22 2.66
N ARG A 290 10.42 7.09 2.75
CA ARG A 290 9.48 7.78 1.86
C ARG A 290 9.71 9.29 1.85
N ILE A 291 10.01 9.88 3.00
CA ILE A 291 10.23 11.31 3.16
C ILE A 291 11.67 11.68 2.82
N LEU A 292 12.64 11.10 3.55
CA LEU A 292 14.04 11.50 3.48
C LEU A 292 14.69 11.14 2.14
N LEU A 293 14.57 9.87 1.73
CA LEU A 293 15.18 9.40 0.49
C LEU A 293 14.33 9.81 -0.73
N GLY A 294 13.02 9.99 -0.56
CA GLY A 294 12.15 10.58 -1.57
C GLY A 294 12.55 12.01 -1.92
N TYR A 295 12.87 12.84 -0.91
CA TYR A 295 13.41 14.17 -1.12
C TYR A 295 14.75 14.13 -1.88
N LEU A 296 15.67 13.23 -1.50
CA LEU A 296 16.94 13.05 -2.19
C LEU A 296 16.74 12.62 -3.65
N ALA A 297 15.82 11.71 -3.90
CA ALA A 297 15.48 11.26 -5.26
C ALA A 297 14.96 12.43 -6.12
N GLY A 298 14.08 13.26 -5.58
CA GLY A 298 13.60 14.46 -6.25
C GLY A 298 14.72 15.47 -6.56
N LYS A 299 15.67 15.64 -5.63
CA LYS A 299 16.79 16.60 -5.76
C LYS A 299 17.87 16.14 -6.73
N PHE A 300 18.34 14.89 -6.64
CA PHE A 300 19.48 14.37 -7.40
C PHE A 300 19.07 13.59 -8.67
N GLY A 301 17.78 13.37 -8.88
CA GLY A 301 17.24 12.67 -10.02
C GLY A 301 16.67 11.29 -9.66
N GLU A 302 15.38 11.11 -9.95
CA GLU A 302 14.62 9.92 -9.57
C GLU A 302 15.23 8.62 -10.11
N LYS A 303 15.60 8.61 -11.41
CA LYS A 303 16.20 7.41 -12.04
C LYS A 303 17.50 6.98 -11.38
N LEU A 304 18.41 7.92 -11.16
CA LEU A 304 19.72 7.63 -10.57
C LEU A 304 19.56 7.14 -9.13
N MET A 305 18.82 7.88 -8.31
CA MET A 305 18.72 7.59 -6.88
C MET A 305 18.04 6.26 -6.60
N ILE A 306 16.93 5.95 -7.29
CA ILE A 306 16.26 4.64 -7.13
C ILE A 306 17.17 3.51 -7.61
N THR A 307 17.93 3.69 -8.68
CA THR A 307 18.93 2.68 -9.09
C THR A 307 19.98 2.46 -8.00
N VAL A 308 20.52 3.52 -7.42
CA VAL A 308 21.50 3.42 -6.31
C VAL A 308 20.88 2.70 -5.12
N PHE A 309 19.68 3.08 -4.71
CA PHE A 309 18.99 2.43 -3.58
C PHE A 309 18.72 0.95 -3.86
N THR A 310 18.29 0.58 -5.06
CA THR A 310 18.07 -0.81 -5.44
C THR A 310 19.38 -1.62 -5.40
N MET A 311 20.49 -1.06 -5.87
CA MET A 311 21.80 -1.70 -5.78
C MET A 311 22.27 -1.87 -4.32
N MET A 312 21.99 -0.89 -3.46
CA MET A 312 22.29 -1.00 -2.02
C MET A 312 21.45 -2.10 -1.37
N ILE A 313 20.16 -2.27 -1.74
CA ILE A 313 19.30 -3.36 -1.24
C ILE A 313 19.87 -4.72 -1.66
N ILE A 314 20.33 -4.89 -2.91
CA ILE A 314 20.99 -6.13 -3.35
C ILE A 314 22.23 -6.41 -2.48
N GLY A 315 23.05 -5.39 -2.20
CA GLY A 315 24.19 -5.51 -1.28
C GLY A 315 23.75 -5.95 0.13
N CYS A 316 22.75 -5.31 0.68
CA CYS A 316 22.14 -5.66 1.98
C CYS A 316 21.66 -7.13 2.01
N LEU A 317 20.88 -7.55 1.01
CA LEU A 317 20.39 -8.92 0.90
C LEU A 317 21.52 -9.95 0.73
N THR A 318 22.59 -9.57 0.00
CA THR A 318 23.80 -10.39 -0.12
C THR A 318 24.47 -10.60 1.24
N VAL A 319 24.56 -9.55 2.07
CA VAL A 319 25.06 -9.66 3.44
C VAL A 319 24.22 -10.63 4.26
N MET A 320 22.89 -10.60 4.13
CA MET A 320 21.99 -11.56 4.79
C MET A 320 22.24 -13.01 4.35
N CYS A 321 22.63 -13.25 3.10
CA CYS A 321 22.95 -14.61 2.62
C CYS A 321 24.25 -15.16 3.20
N ILE A 322 25.28 -14.33 3.39
CA ILE A 322 26.62 -14.75 3.78
C ILE A 322 26.88 -14.67 5.30
N SER A 323 26.18 -13.80 6.02
CA SER A 323 26.37 -13.60 7.45
C SER A 323 25.33 -14.31 8.30
N ALA A 324 25.77 -15.02 9.34
CA ALA A 324 24.91 -15.59 10.35
C ALA A 324 24.68 -14.67 11.56
N ASP A 325 25.39 -13.54 11.65
CA ASP A 325 25.29 -12.61 12.77
C ASP A 325 23.91 -11.95 12.83
N VAL A 326 23.22 -12.08 13.96
CA VAL A 326 21.86 -11.57 14.17
C VAL A 326 21.81 -10.05 14.18
N VAL A 327 22.81 -9.40 14.79
CA VAL A 327 22.83 -7.93 14.91
C VAL A 327 23.05 -7.29 13.55
N LEU A 328 23.97 -7.87 12.75
CA LEU A 328 24.20 -7.42 11.39
C LEU A 328 22.97 -7.62 10.52
N ASN A 329 22.33 -8.81 10.56
CA ASN A 329 21.09 -9.07 9.83
C ASN A 329 19.95 -8.14 10.25
N SER A 330 19.81 -7.84 11.53
CA SER A 330 18.83 -6.87 12.04
C SER A 330 19.06 -5.46 11.48
N SER A 331 20.32 -5.00 11.52
CA SER A 331 20.69 -3.68 10.98
C SER A 331 20.44 -3.57 9.47
N VAL A 332 20.70 -4.66 8.75
CA VAL A 332 20.46 -4.77 7.31
C VAL A 332 18.96 -4.72 6.98
N ILE A 333 18.12 -5.43 7.72
CA ILE A 333 16.66 -5.40 7.52
C ILE A 333 16.11 -3.99 7.72
N ILE A 334 16.54 -3.28 8.77
CA ILE A 334 16.14 -1.88 8.99
C ILE A 334 16.58 -0.99 7.82
N SER A 335 17.80 -1.18 7.34
CA SER A 335 18.33 -0.45 6.20
C SER A 335 17.56 -0.72 4.91
N ILE A 336 17.15 -1.97 4.67
CA ILE A 336 16.29 -2.34 3.53
C ILE A 336 14.97 -1.59 3.60
N GLY A 337 14.33 -1.51 4.78
CA GLY A 337 13.11 -0.73 4.96
C GLY A 337 13.29 0.73 4.53
N LEU A 338 14.34 1.39 5.03
CA LEU A 338 14.65 2.77 4.66
C LEU A 338 14.84 2.94 3.13
N LEU A 339 15.59 2.04 2.50
CA LEU A 339 15.90 2.09 1.07
C LEU A 339 14.70 1.79 0.17
N LEU A 340 13.78 0.92 0.59
CA LEU A 340 12.54 0.62 -0.11
C LEU A 340 11.56 1.80 -0.09
N GLY A 341 11.58 2.63 0.96
CA GLY A 341 10.61 3.69 1.19
C GLY A 341 10.27 4.57 -0.03
N PRO A 342 11.23 5.15 -0.76
CA PRO A 342 10.95 6.09 -1.84
C PRO A 342 10.41 5.43 -3.13
N MET A 343 10.48 4.11 -3.29
CA MET A 343 10.26 3.45 -4.58
C MET A 343 8.83 3.59 -5.11
N PHE A 344 7.81 3.35 -4.28
CA PHE A 344 6.41 3.51 -4.68
C PHE A 344 6.08 4.96 -5.06
N PRO A 345 6.26 5.96 -4.18
CA PRO A 345 5.89 7.33 -4.48
C PRO A 345 6.68 7.90 -5.67
N THR A 346 7.94 7.53 -5.83
CA THR A 346 8.76 7.97 -6.97
C THR A 346 8.26 7.38 -8.28
N THR A 347 7.83 6.13 -8.30
CA THR A 347 7.25 5.50 -9.51
C THR A 347 5.95 6.18 -9.92
N ILE A 348 5.07 6.49 -8.96
CA ILE A 348 3.83 7.23 -9.23
C ILE A 348 4.13 8.65 -9.71
N SER A 349 5.10 9.35 -9.10
CA SER A 349 5.55 10.66 -9.54
C SER A 349 6.04 10.64 -10.98
N LEU A 350 6.85 9.66 -11.34
CA LEU A 350 7.38 9.52 -12.69
C LEU A 350 6.28 9.17 -13.71
N ALA A 351 5.34 8.31 -13.33
CA ALA A 351 4.17 8.00 -14.16
C ALA A 351 3.34 9.25 -14.44
N SER A 352 3.12 10.10 -13.44
CA SER A 352 2.39 11.37 -13.62
C SER A 352 3.11 12.39 -14.49
N LYS A 353 4.45 12.31 -14.64
CA LYS A 353 5.24 13.17 -15.52
C LYS A 353 5.25 12.69 -16.98
N VAL A 354 5.23 11.37 -17.17
CA VAL A 354 5.35 10.74 -18.49
C VAL A 354 3.99 10.56 -19.18
N LEU A 355 2.94 10.28 -18.41
CA LEU A 355 1.61 10.00 -18.93
C LEU A 355 0.82 11.28 -19.20
N PRO A 356 -0.03 11.33 -20.26
CA PRO A 356 -1.04 12.37 -20.45
C PRO A 356 -1.99 12.44 -19.25
N ARG A 357 -2.43 13.64 -18.87
CA ARG A 357 -3.34 13.84 -17.71
C ARG A 357 -4.61 12.99 -17.77
N SER A 358 -5.17 12.77 -18.97
CA SER A 358 -6.34 11.91 -19.17
C SER A 358 -6.14 10.44 -18.80
N TYR A 359 -4.89 9.98 -18.69
CA TYR A 359 -4.55 8.59 -18.33
C TYR A 359 -4.25 8.41 -16.83
N HIS A 360 -4.00 9.51 -16.09
CA HIS A 360 -3.47 9.44 -14.71
C HIS A 360 -4.31 8.55 -13.81
N THR A 361 -5.62 8.81 -13.70
CA THR A 361 -6.50 8.06 -12.78
C THR A 361 -6.50 6.56 -13.09
N THR A 362 -6.67 6.20 -14.36
CA THR A 362 -6.72 4.79 -14.79
C THR A 362 -5.36 4.10 -14.64
N ALA A 363 -4.28 4.75 -15.08
CA ALA A 363 -2.95 4.16 -15.06
C ALA A 363 -2.42 4.01 -13.62
N ILE A 364 -2.55 5.05 -12.79
CA ILE A 364 -2.11 5.02 -11.39
C ILE A 364 -2.93 3.99 -10.60
N GLY A 365 -4.25 3.95 -10.82
CA GLY A 365 -5.12 2.94 -10.21
C GLY A 365 -4.71 1.51 -10.59
N PHE A 366 -4.40 1.26 -11.86
CA PHE A 366 -3.92 -0.05 -12.33
C PHE A 366 -2.55 -0.43 -11.73
N ILE A 367 -1.60 0.52 -11.70
CA ILE A 367 -0.28 0.33 -11.08
C ILE A 367 -0.44 -0.05 -9.60
N SER A 368 -1.28 0.67 -8.86
CA SER A 368 -1.51 0.42 -7.42
C SER A 368 -2.22 -0.91 -7.18
N ALA A 369 -3.20 -1.28 -8.02
CA ALA A 369 -3.91 -2.56 -7.92
C ALA A 369 -2.96 -3.76 -8.13
N LEU A 370 -2.02 -3.67 -9.10
CA LEU A 370 -1.00 -4.71 -9.24
C LEU A 370 -0.07 -4.78 -8.03
N GLY A 371 0.25 -3.64 -7.41
CA GLY A 371 0.98 -3.61 -6.14
C GLY A 371 0.32 -4.44 -5.04
N ALA A 372 -0.99 -4.29 -4.85
CA ALA A 372 -1.75 -5.11 -3.92
C ALA A 372 -1.66 -6.62 -4.27
N GLY A 373 -1.62 -6.95 -5.57
CA GLY A 373 -1.34 -8.32 -6.04
C GLY A 373 0.02 -8.84 -5.62
N GLY A 374 1.04 -7.98 -5.67
CA GLY A 374 2.39 -8.29 -5.23
C GLY A 374 2.48 -8.60 -3.74
N ALA A 375 1.78 -7.80 -2.92
CA ALA A 375 1.69 -8.01 -1.47
C ALA A 375 1.15 -9.39 -1.06
N ALA A 376 0.39 -10.03 -1.93
CA ALA A 376 -0.15 -11.37 -1.73
C ALA A 376 0.74 -12.47 -2.29
N LEU A 377 1.07 -12.31 -3.57
CA LEU A 377 1.70 -13.36 -4.37
C LEU A 377 3.10 -13.69 -3.85
N PHE A 378 3.92 -12.69 -3.60
CA PHE A 378 5.32 -12.93 -3.25
C PHE A 378 5.54 -13.45 -1.84
N PRO A 379 4.83 -13.00 -0.77
CA PRO A 379 4.91 -13.65 0.53
C PRO A 379 4.42 -15.10 0.50
N PHE A 380 3.38 -15.40 -0.30
CA PHE A 380 2.93 -16.78 -0.51
C PHE A 380 4.02 -17.63 -1.19
N ILE A 381 4.58 -17.18 -2.31
CA ILE A 381 5.67 -17.88 -3.01
C ILE A 381 6.88 -18.07 -2.08
N THR A 382 7.26 -17.04 -1.32
CA THR A 382 8.37 -17.11 -0.36
C THR A 382 8.08 -18.13 0.74
N GLY A 383 6.84 -18.20 1.22
CA GLY A 383 6.41 -19.21 2.17
C GLY A 383 6.52 -20.64 1.62
N MET A 384 6.13 -20.85 0.36
CA MET A 384 6.28 -22.14 -0.33
C MET A 384 7.75 -22.53 -0.49
N ILE A 385 8.61 -21.59 -0.85
CA ILE A 385 10.07 -21.82 -0.95
C ILE A 385 10.64 -22.10 0.43
N SER A 386 10.25 -21.33 1.45
CA SER A 386 10.72 -21.48 2.82
C SER A 386 10.27 -22.80 3.47
N GLY A 387 9.12 -23.33 3.07
CA GLY A 387 8.66 -24.66 3.50
C GLY A 387 9.55 -25.78 3.00
N LYS A 388 10.07 -25.65 1.77
CA LYS A 388 10.94 -26.65 1.11
C LYS A 388 12.40 -26.53 1.49
N PHE A 389 12.93 -25.31 1.55
CA PHE A 389 14.36 -25.01 1.69
C PHE A 389 14.73 -24.34 3.02
N GLY A 390 13.75 -24.17 3.90
CA GLY A 390 13.91 -23.45 5.16
C GLY A 390 13.82 -21.92 4.98
N ILE A 391 13.59 -21.21 6.09
CA ILE A 391 13.38 -19.76 6.10
C ILE A 391 14.63 -18.97 5.64
N LEU A 392 15.81 -19.56 5.72
CA LEU A 392 17.07 -18.97 5.24
C LEU A 392 17.09 -18.78 3.71
N SER A 393 16.13 -19.35 2.98
CA SER A 393 15.96 -19.10 1.54
C SER A 393 15.33 -17.74 1.22
N MET A 394 14.72 -17.05 2.20
CA MET A 394 14.04 -15.76 2.02
C MET A 394 14.94 -14.70 1.36
N PRO A 395 16.18 -14.41 1.80
CA PRO A 395 17.01 -13.38 1.18
C PRO A 395 17.35 -13.68 -0.29
N TYR A 396 17.47 -14.95 -0.67
CA TYR A 396 17.69 -15.33 -2.08
C TYR A 396 16.48 -15.03 -2.94
N ALA A 397 15.26 -15.29 -2.45
CA ALA A 397 14.03 -14.91 -3.13
C ALA A 397 13.94 -13.38 -3.30
N CYS A 398 14.25 -12.60 -2.25
CA CYS A 398 14.29 -11.14 -2.31
C CYS A 398 15.35 -10.63 -3.30
N ILE A 399 16.53 -11.24 -3.40
CA ILE A 399 17.56 -10.87 -4.40
C ILE A 399 17.01 -11.03 -5.82
N ILE A 400 16.33 -12.14 -6.11
CA ILE A 400 15.74 -12.38 -7.44
C ILE A 400 14.69 -11.30 -7.75
N MET A 401 13.85 -10.97 -6.78
CA MET A 401 12.84 -9.92 -6.91
C MET A 401 13.48 -8.55 -7.13
N THR A 402 14.46 -8.18 -6.31
CA THR A 402 15.16 -6.89 -6.42
C THR A 402 15.96 -6.76 -7.72
N LEU A 403 16.53 -7.84 -8.25
CA LEU A 403 17.14 -7.86 -9.59
C LEU A 403 16.08 -7.64 -10.68
N GLY A 404 14.91 -8.27 -10.57
CA GLY A 404 13.77 -8.01 -11.46
C GLY A 404 13.33 -6.55 -11.40
N MET A 405 13.25 -5.95 -10.18
CA MET A 405 12.98 -4.52 -10.00
C MET A 405 14.02 -3.65 -10.72
N LEU A 406 15.31 -3.97 -10.60
CA LEU A 406 16.38 -3.21 -11.24
C LEU A 406 16.23 -3.20 -12.77
N VAL A 407 15.93 -4.35 -13.36
CA VAL A 407 15.70 -4.50 -14.81
C VAL A 407 14.48 -3.69 -15.24
N LEU A 408 13.35 -3.84 -14.56
CA LEU A 408 12.11 -3.10 -14.88
C LEU A 408 12.31 -1.61 -14.68
N TRP A 409 13.01 -1.20 -13.61
CA TRP A 409 13.32 0.21 -13.38
C TRP A 409 14.15 0.82 -14.52
N ALA A 410 15.13 0.10 -15.03
CA ALA A 410 15.92 0.54 -16.18
C ALA A 410 15.04 0.75 -17.43
N MET A 411 14.00 -0.07 -17.62
CA MET A 411 13.07 0.01 -18.77
C MET A 411 11.99 1.11 -18.60
N ILE A 412 11.68 1.57 -17.40
CA ILE A 412 10.67 2.62 -17.17
C ILE A 412 11.05 3.88 -17.96
N PRO A 413 10.16 4.43 -18.80
CA PRO A 413 10.38 5.70 -19.49
C PRO A 413 10.61 6.86 -18.49
N SER A 414 11.49 7.79 -18.84
CA SER A 414 11.79 8.96 -18.01
C SER A 414 11.85 10.21 -18.89
N ASP A 415 11.35 11.31 -18.35
CA ASP A 415 11.38 12.63 -18.97
C ASP A 415 12.78 13.26 -18.98
N LYS A 416 13.70 12.74 -18.15
CA LYS A 416 15.09 13.24 -18.00
C LYS A 416 16.11 12.13 -18.27
N PRO A 417 17.26 12.46 -18.87
CA PRO A 417 18.34 11.50 -19.05
C PRO A 417 18.88 11.01 -17.69
N PHE A 418 19.39 9.77 -17.65
CA PHE A 418 19.86 9.10 -16.44
C PHE A 418 20.86 9.95 -15.61
N PHE A 419 21.74 10.70 -16.28
CA PHE A 419 22.73 11.60 -15.67
C PHE A 419 22.40 13.09 -15.84
N GLY A 420 21.12 13.43 -16.07
CA GLY A 420 20.70 14.82 -16.38
C GLY A 420 21.07 15.87 -15.31
N TYR A 421 21.24 15.45 -14.06
CA TYR A 421 21.68 16.35 -12.99
C TYR A 421 23.13 16.86 -13.19
N PHE A 422 24.01 16.00 -13.66
CA PHE A 422 25.43 16.34 -13.87
C PHE A 422 25.67 17.18 -15.13
N GLN A 423 24.69 17.24 -16.05
CA GLN A 423 24.79 18.04 -17.28
C GLN A 423 24.37 19.50 -17.09
N LYS A 424 23.58 19.84 -16.06
CA LYS A 424 23.14 21.21 -15.78
C LYS A 424 24.20 22.10 -15.10
N ASN A 425 25.31 21.55 -14.61
CA ASN A 425 26.37 22.26 -13.91
C ASN A 425 27.67 22.33 -14.74
N LYS A 426 27.61 22.10 -16.03
CA LYS A 426 28.62 22.47 -17.03
C LYS A 426 28.02 23.54 -17.94
#